data_64a91265ddcd58a444a93172b054d92c
#
_entry.id   64a91265ddcd58a444a93172b054d92c
#
_cell.length_a   1.000
_cell.length_b   1.000
_cell.length_c   1.000
_cell.angle_alpha   90.00
_cell.angle_beta   90.00
_cell.angle_gamma   90.00
#
_symmetry.space_group_name_H-M   'P 1'
#
loop_
_entity.id
_entity.type
_entity.pdbx_description
1 polymer ?
#
loop_
_entity_poly.entity_id
_entity_poly.type
_entity_poly.pdbx_seq_one_letter_code
_entity_poly.pdbx_strand_id
1 'polypeptide(L)'
;MPEISSISRVGTTEPFELQVKRGQVGWHYAIFKFGFNPDVDDSLETVWAEGGLYSYIETATVLKVSSSSTDDASAGTGARTVTLSGLDANYSEVSETVTLNGQTVVNTTNTYIRINRMVVNTAGSSGQNAGVIYAGDGTVTSGS
;
A
#
# COMPACT_ATOMS: atom_id res chain seq x y z
N MET A 1 8.03 40.93 2.24
CA MET A 1 7.95 40.04 1.06
C MET A 1 9.03 39.01 1.22
N PRO A 2 8.75 37.72 1.20
CA PRO A 2 9.83 36.74 1.23
C PRO A 2 10.58 36.84 -0.09
N GLU A 3 11.91 36.95 -0.01
CA GLU A 3 12.78 36.97 -1.17
C GLU A 3 12.56 35.69 -1.99
N ILE A 4 12.29 35.87 -3.28
CA ILE A 4 12.32 34.77 -4.22
C ILE A 4 13.78 34.35 -4.33
N SER A 5 14.17 33.32 -3.61
CA SER A 5 15.46 32.66 -3.76
C SER A 5 15.61 32.33 -5.26
N SER A 6 16.60 32.92 -5.89
CA SER A 6 16.92 32.66 -7.31
C SER A 6 17.03 31.17 -7.51
N ILE A 7 16.24 30.64 -8.43
CA ILE A 7 16.38 29.27 -8.89
C ILE A 7 17.77 29.20 -9.52
N SER A 8 18.74 28.70 -8.79
CA SER A 8 20.04 28.34 -9.34
C SER A 8 19.80 27.20 -10.31
N ARG A 9 19.69 27.49 -11.58
CA ARG A 9 19.80 26.51 -12.63
C ARG A 9 21.25 26.01 -12.60
N VAL A 10 21.56 25.08 -11.75
CA VAL A 10 22.70 24.23 -11.97
C VAL A 10 22.40 23.56 -13.32
N GLY A 11 23.30 23.75 -14.30
CA GLY A 11 23.15 23.20 -15.64
C GLY A 11 23.12 21.68 -15.59
N THR A 12 21.96 21.14 -15.24
CA THR A 12 21.70 19.72 -15.24
C THR A 12 21.11 19.37 -16.59
N THR A 13 21.64 18.37 -17.21
CA THR A 13 21.04 17.69 -18.38
C THR A 13 19.79 16.90 -17.99
N GLU A 14 19.32 17.10 -16.75
CA GLU A 14 18.18 16.36 -16.19
C GLU A 14 16.86 16.90 -16.76
N PRO A 15 15.95 16.02 -17.22
CA PRO A 15 14.63 16.42 -17.70
C PRO A 15 13.85 17.22 -16.67
N PHE A 16 13.09 18.23 -17.13
CA PHE A 16 12.28 19.11 -16.27
C PHE A 16 11.35 18.33 -15.32
N GLU A 17 10.69 17.30 -15.84
CA GLU A 17 9.76 16.46 -15.07
C GLU A 17 10.45 15.78 -13.89
N LEU A 18 11.70 15.39 -14.05
CA LEU A 18 12.48 14.77 -12.99
C LEU A 18 12.89 15.78 -11.92
N GLN A 19 13.26 17.00 -12.35
CA GLN A 19 13.52 18.11 -11.42
C GLN A 19 12.29 18.47 -10.59
N VAL A 20 11.09 18.49 -11.20
CA VAL A 20 9.82 18.70 -10.50
C VAL A 20 9.57 17.59 -9.48
N LYS A 21 9.75 16.32 -9.86
CA LYS A 21 9.57 15.17 -8.96
C LYS A 21 10.52 15.18 -7.77
N ARG A 22 11.69 15.78 -7.91
CA ARG A 22 12.67 15.94 -6.83
C ARG A 22 12.44 17.20 -6.00
N GLY A 23 11.38 17.97 -6.27
CA GLY A 23 11.11 19.22 -5.56
C GLY A 23 12.12 20.34 -5.84
N GLN A 24 12.90 20.25 -6.91
CA GLN A 24 13.92 21.22 -7.28
C GLN A 24 13.37 22.44 -8.03
N VAL A 25 12.11 22.38 -8.46
CA VAL A 25 11.43 23.46 -9.19
C VAL A 25 10.34 24.05 -8.28
N GLY A 26 10.53 25.30 -7.87
CA GLY A 26 9.55 26.00 -7.02
C GLY A 26 8.19 26.11 -7.71
N TRP A 27 7.12 26.02 -6.92
CA TRP A 27 5.73 26.12 -7.36
C TRP A 27 5.24 25.00 -8.30
N HIS A 28 6.04 23.97 -8.48
CA HIS A 28 5.66 22.78 -9.23
C HIS A 28 5.65 21.57 -8.31
N TYR A 29 4.63 20.73 -8.45
CA TYR A 29 4.48 19.51 -7.70
C TYR A 29 4.22 18.36 -8.66
N ALA A 30 4.86 17.24 -8.45
CA ALA A 30 4.52 16.01 -9.13
C ALA A 30 3.42 15.30 -8.35
N ILE A 31 2.29 15.03 -8.99
CA ILE A 31 1.24 14.18 -8.44
C ILE A 31 1.36 12.84 -9.15
N PHE A 32 1.63 11.81 -8.38
CA PHE A 32 1.61 10.42 -8.86
C PHE A 32 0.40 9.72 -8.27
N LYS A 33 -0.46 9.21 -9.15
CA LYS A 33 -1.61 8.41 -8.78
C LYS A 33 -1.64 7.18 -9.67
N PHE A 34 -1.93 6.05 -9.09
CA PHE A 34 -2.25 4.85 -9.83
C PHE A 34 -3.46 4.20 -9.18
N GLY A 35 -4.16 3.42 -9.96
CA GLY A 35 -5.28 2.64 -9.49
C GLY A 35 -5.48 1.46 -10.41
N PHE A 36 -6.27 0.53 -9.96
CA PHE A 36 -6.64 -0.65 -10.71
C PHE A 36 -8.14 -0.86 -10.54
N ASN A 37 -8.84 -0.97 -11.65
CA ASN A 37 -10.21 -1.44 -11.69
C ASN A 37 -10.23 -2.68 -12.59
N PRO A 38 -10.58 -3.85 -12.06
CA PRO A 38 -10.58 -5.10 -12.83
C PRO A 38 -11.72 -5.19 -13.82
N ASP A 39 -12.76 -4.34 -13.69
CA ASP A 39 -13.99 -4.38 -14.48
C ASP A 39 -14.37 -2.95 -14.87
N VAL A 40 -13.82 -2.47 -15.98
CA VAL A 40 -14.15 -1.15 -16.53
C VAL A 40 -15.20 -1.35 -17.63
N ASP A 41 -16.39 -0.85 -17.38
CA ASP A 41 -17.50 -0.91 -18.34
C ASP A 41 -17.74 0.45 -19.06
N ASP A 42 -18.95 0.67 -19.59
CA ASP A 42 -19.34 1.84 -20.34
C ASP A 42 -19.83 3.01 -19.45
N SER A 43 -19.86 2.82 -18.13
CA SER A 43 -20.20 3.85 -17.16
C SER A 43 -18.94 4.51 -16.57
N LEU A 44 -19.10 5.73 -16.05
CA LEU A 44 -17.98 6.44 -15.42
C LEU A 44 -17.66 5.83 -14.06
N GLU A 45 -16.51 5.19 -13.94
CA GLU A 45 -16.04 4.51 -12.73
C GLU A 45 -14.74 5.08 -12.19
N THR A 46 -14.46 4.77 -10.93
CA THR A 46 -13.14 5.06 -10.34
C THR A 46 -12.13 3.98 -10.71
N VAL A 47 -10.88 4.36 -10.87
CA VAL A 47 -9.75 3.41 -11.02
C VAL A 47 -9.27 2.86 -9.68
N TRP A 48 -10.05 3.03 -8.64
CA TRP A 48 -9.82 2.48 -7.31
C TRP A 48 -10.84 1.36 -7.07
N ALA A 49 -10.37 0.11 -6.96
CA ALA A 49 -11.23 -1.08 -6.92
C ALA A 49 -12.23 -1.10 -5.74
N GLU A 50 -11.89 -0.45 -4.63
CA GLU A 50 -12.77 -0.36 -3.46
C GLU A 50 -13.79 0.80 -3.55
N GLY A 51 -13.73 1.60 -4.62
CA GLY A 51 -14.58 2.78 -4.80
C GLY A 51 -14.23 3.95 -3.88
N GLY A 52 -14.81 5.13 -4.18
CA GLY A 52 -14.63 6.33 -3.36
C GLY A 52 -13.20 6.92 -3.39
N LEU A 53 -12.81 7.54 -2.29
CA LEU A 53 -11.49 8.13 -2.11
C LEU A 53 -10.64 7.26 -1.18
N TYR A 54 -9.39 7.02 -1.59
CA TYR A 54 -8.44 6.34 -0.71
C TYR A 54 -8.16 7.19 0.53
N SER A 55 -8.44 6.64 1.71
CA SER A 55 -8.12 7.25 2.99
C SER A 55 -6.70 6.88 3.40
N TYR A 56 -5.84 7.87 3.51
CA TYR A 56 -4.47 7.65 3.96
C TYR A 56 -4.40 7.52 5.48
N ILE A 57 -3.55 6.61 5.95
CA ILE A 57 -3.19 6.53 7.37
C ILE A 57 -2.38 7.78 7.71
N GLU A 58 -2.89 8.62 8.61
CA GLU A 58 -2.25 9.87 9.01
C GLU A 58 -1.24 9.68 10.14
N THR A 59 -1.48 8.70 11.00
CA THR A 59 -0.59 8.34 12.13
C THR A 59 -0.24 6.87 12.02
N ALA A 60 1.07 6.55 12.12
CA ALA A 60 1.50 5.16 12.03
C ALA A 60 0.81 4.30 13.09
N THR A 61 0.17 3.24 12.65
CA THR A 61 -0.62 2.35 13.49
C THR A 61 -0.37 0.88 13.16
N VAL A 62 -0.76 0.02 14.09
CA VAL A 62 -0.83 -1.42 13.89
C VAL A 62 -1.90 -1.72 12.85
N LEU A 63 -1.57 -2.53 11.86
CA LEU A 63 -2.50 -2.92 10.80
C LEU A 63 -3.14 -4.26 11.10
N LYS A 64 -4.34 -4.43 10.60
CA LYS A 64 -5.11 -5.66 10.61
C LYS A 64 -4.92 -6.37 9.28
N VAL A 65 -4.51 -7.63 9.31
CA VAL A 65 -4.31 -8.47 8.14
C VAL A 65 -5.32 -9.60 8.17
N SER A 66 -6.00 -9.83 7.07
CA SER A 66 -7.02 -10.89 6.92
C SER A 66 -7.13 -11.32 5.47
N SER A 67 -7.82 -12.41 5.20
CA SER A 67 -8.17 -12.87 3.85
C SER A 67 -9.68 -13.03 3.71
N SER A 68 -10.21 -12.86 2.51
CA SER A 68 -11.59 -13.20 2.20
C SER A 68 -11.86 -14.72 2.21
N SER A 69 -10.82 -15.56 2.24
CA SER A 69 -10.91 -17.03 2.27
C SER A 69 -10.40 -17.62 3.58
N THR A 70 -11.12 -18.60 4.10
CA THR A 70 -10.69 -19.41 5.26
C THR A 70 -9.49 -20.29 4.96
N ASP A 71 -9.22 -20.59 3.68
CA ASP A 71 -8.11 -21.42 3.23
C ASP A 71 -6.76 -20.70 3.29
N ASP A 72 -6.76 -19.38 3.43
CA ASP A 72 -5.55 -18.58 3.67
C ASP A 72 -5.21 -18.53 5.15
N ALA A 73 -4.72 -19.62 5.68
CA ALA A 73 -4.40 -19.79 7.10
C ALA A 73 -3.16 -20.66 7.28
N SER A 74 -2.58 -20.67 8.48
CA SER A 74 -1.34 -21.37 8.81
C SER A 74 -1.30 -22.85 8.39
N ALA A 75 -2.44 -23.53 8.44
CA ALA A 75 -2.60 -24.92 8.02
C ALA A 75 -3.45 -25.09 6.74
N GLY A 76 -3.84 -23.97 6.11
CA GLY A 76 -4.69 -23.96 4.94
C GLY A 76 -3.99 -24.36 3.65
N THR A 77 -4.77 -24.52 2.60
CA THR A 77 -4.29 -24.84 1.25
C THR A 77 -3.82 -23.62 0.49
N GLY A 78 -4.32 -22.41 0.85
CA GLY A 78 -3.98 -21.11 0.28
C GLY A 78 -2.70 -20.52 0.86
N ALA A 79 -2.63 -19.19 0.90
CA ALA A 79 -1.53 -18.46 1.51
C ALA A 79 -1.45 -18.72 3.01
N ARG A 80 -0.23 -18.96 3.53
CA ARG A 80 0.00 -19.21 4.96
C ARG A 80 0.66 -18.05 5.65
N THR A 81 1.61 -17.41 4.99
CA THR A 81 2.29 -16.21 5.50
C THR A 81 2.38 -15.16 4.42
N VAL A 82 2.28 -13.91 4.83
CA VAL A 82 2.44 -12.74 3.97
C VAL A 82 3.49 -11.81 4.57
N THR A 83 4.39 -11.29 3.74
CA THR A 83 5.36 -10.28 4.14
C THR A 83 4.83 -8.91 3.72
N LEU A 84 4.69 -8.01 4.69
CA LEU A 84 4.37 -6.62 4.49
C LEU A 84 5.68 -5.81 4.52
N SER A 85 5.82 -4.89 3.58
CA SER A 85 6.92 -3.92 3.54
C SER A 85 6.34 -2.53 3.37
N GLY A 86 6.77 -1.60 4.19
CA GLY A 86 6.21 -0.26 4.24
C GLY A 86 7.09 0.73 4.97
N LEU A 87 6.47 1.78 5.49
CA LEU A 87 7.14 2.87 6.20
C LEU A 87 6.54 3.02 7.61
N ASP A 88 7.40 3.26 8.58
CA ASP A 88 7.02 3.61 9.96
C ASP A 88 6.68 5.10 10.11
N ALA A 89 6.47 5.55 11.35
CA ALA A 89 6.18 6.95 11.69
C ALA A 89 7.28 7.95 11.26
N ASN A 90 8.50 7.49 11.09
CA ASN A 90 9.66 8.30 10.69
C ASN A 90 9.93 8.21 9.19
N TYR A 91 9.03 7.57 8.44
CA TYR A 91 9.23 7.22 7.02
C TYR A 91 10.44 6.32 6.78
N SER A 92 10.88 5.58 7.80
CA SER A 92 11.90 4.55 7.67
C SER A 92 11.28 3.25 7.17
N GLU A 93 12.03 2.52 6.36
CA GLU A 93 11.56 1.21 5.85
C GLU A 93 11.41 0.21 6.98
N VAL A 94 10.27 -0.46 7.01
CA VAL A 94 9.95 -1.52 7.96
C VAL A 94 9.29 -2.68 7.24
N SER A 95 9.62 -3.89 7.67
CA SER A 95 9.04 -5.11 7.08
C SER A 95 8.80 -6.15 8.17
N GLU A 96 7.74 -6.93 8.02
CA GLU A 96 7.46 -8.10 8.86
C GLU A 96 6.71 -9.17 8.09
N THR A 97 6.76 -10.40 8.58
CA THR A 97 5.99 -11.52 8.05
C THR A 97 4.89 -11.89 9.04
N VAL A 98 3.66 -11.88 8.55
CA VAL A 98 2.44 -12.21 9.33
C VAL A 98 1.96 -13.58 8.90
N THR A 99 1.61 -14.42 9.88
CA THR A 99 0.93 -15.69 9.64
C THR A 99 -0.56 -15.45 9.53
N LEU A 100 -1.17 -15.84 8.43
CA LEU A 100 -2.60 -15.66 8.17
C LEU A 100 -3.46 -16.59 8.99
N ASN A 101 -4.68 -16.15 9.30
CA ASN A 101 -5.69 -16.92 10.01
C ASN A 101 -7.07 -16.84 9.30
N GLY A 102 -7.04 -16.97 7.98
CA GLY A 102 -8.23 -16.90 7.14
C GLY A 102 -8.92 -15.55 7.26
N GLN A 103 -10.22 -15.58 7.50
CA GLN A 103 -11.05 -14.39 7.68
C GLN A 103 -10.90 -13.74 9.08
N THR A 104 -10.17 -14.38 9.99
CA THR A 104 -9.90 -13.82 11.32
C THR A 104 -8.68 -12.89 11.22
N VAL A 105 -8.85 -11.69 11.78
CA VAL A 105 -7.80 -10.66 11.82
C VAL A 105 -6.58 -11.14 12.58
N VAL A 106 -5.41 -10.86 12.01
CA VAL A 106 -4.11 -10.91 12.69
C VAL A 106 -3.52 -9.50 12.66
N ASN A 107 -3.12 -9.00 13.81
CA ASN A 107 -2.51 -7.68 13.89
C ASN A 107 -1.01 -7.77 13.57
N THR A 108 -0.49 -6.73 12.89
CA THR A 108 0.94 -6.53 12.74
C THR A 108 1.58 -6.22 14.09
N THR A 109 2.88 -6.52 14.22
CA THR A 109 3.68 -6.14 15.39
C THR A 109 4.22 -4.71 15.21
N ASN A 110 4.65 -4.41 14.00
CA ASN A 110 5.12 -3.08 13.63
C ASN A 110 3.95 -2.14 13.36
N THR A 111 4.21 -0.84 13.50
CA THR A 111 3.29 0.22 13.08
C THR A 111 3.65 0.74 11.70
N TYR A 112 2.65 1.04 10.90
CA TYR A 112 2.82 1.49 9.52
C TYR A 112 2.05 2.79 9.28
N ILE A 113 2.68 3.72 8.55
CA ILE A 113 2.01 4.88 7.97
C ILE A 113 1.71 4.66 6.48
N ARG A 114 2.47 3.76 5.84
CA ARG A 114 2.27 3.33 4.44
C ARG A 114 2.65 1.87 4.29
N ILE A 115 1.89 1.16 3.48
CA ILE A 115 2.29 -0.14 2.93
C ILE A 115 2.64 0.06 1.46
N ASN A 116 3.84 -0.34 1.10
CA ASN A 116 4.35 -0.23 -0.26
C ASN A 116 4.23 -1.56 -1.01
N ARG A 117 4.28 -2.67 -0.27
CA ARG A 117 4.28 -4.00 -0.87
C ARG A 117 3.74 -5.03 0.10
N MET A 118 2.99 -5.98 -0.44
CA MET A 118 2.54 -7.18 0.26
C MET A 118 2.80 -8.39 -0.63
N VAL A 119 3.44 -9.43 -0.10
CA VAL A 119 3.86 -10.61 -0.85
C VAL A 119 3.52 -11.87 -0.07
N VAL A 120 2.89 -12.83 -0.74
CA VAL A 120 2.74 -14.18 -0.18
C VAL A 120 4.13 -14.82 -0.07
N ASN A 121 4.54 -15.13 1.15
CA ASN A 121 5.85 -15.70 1.43
C ASN A 121 5.81 -17.24 1.42
N THR A 122 4.77 -17.82 2.02
CA THR A 122 4.53 -19.26 1.98
C THR A 122 3.06 -19.54 1.65
N ALA A 123 2.85 -20.62 0.90
CA ALA A 123 1.51 -21.11 0.57
C ALA A 123 1.41 -22.62 0.84
N GLY A 124 0.18 -23.08 0.94
CA GLY A 124 -0.16 -24.49 1.03
C GLY A 124 -0.13 -25.19 -0.34
N SER A 125 -0.93 -26.22 -0.50
CA SER A 125 -0.94 -27.05 -1.71
C SER A 125 -1.40 -26.34 -2.98
N SER A 126 -2.12 -25.20 -2.86
CA SER A 126 -2.52 -24.39 -4.02
C SER A 126 -1.37 -23.60 -4.65
N GLY A 127 -0.27 -23.37 -3.90
CA GLY A 127 0.88 -22.57 -4.34
C GLY A 127 0.60 -21.07 -4.43
N GLN A 128 -0.60 -20.62 -4.08
CA GLN A 128 -1.06 -19.22 -4.17
C GLN A 128 -2.09 -18.93 -3.09
N ASN A 129 -2.49 -17.67 -2.93
CA ASN A 129 -3.62 -17.29 -2.06
C ASN A 129 -4.95 -17.80 -2.65
N ALA A 130 -5.86 -18.17 -1.76
CA ALA A 130 -7.21 -18.65 -2.12
C ALA A 130 -8.22 -17.50 -2.19
N GLY A 131 -8.02 -16.44 -1.43
CA GLY A 131 -8.85 -15.24 -1.39
C GLY A 131 -8.03 -13.97 -1.59
N VAL A 132 -8.71 -12.82 -1.52
CA VAL A 132 -8.04 -11.51 -1.48
C VAL A 132 -7.49 -11.28 -0.08
N ILE A 133 -6.24 -10.87 0.01
CA ILE A 133 -5.59 -10.56 1.29
C ILE A 133 -5.60 -9.04 1.48
N TYR A 134 -6.08 -8.60 2.63
CA TYR A 134 -6.22 -7.20 3.01
C TYR A 134 -5.24 -6.84 4.13
N ALA A 135 -4.75 -5.60 4.12
CA ALA A 135 -4.01 -5.00 5.22
C ALA A 135 -4.44 -3.54 5.37
N GLY A 136 -4.94 -3.16 6.53
CA GLY A 136 -5.45 -1.82 6.79
C GLY A 136 -5.72 -1.57 8.27
N ASP A 137 -6.10 -0.34 8.60
CA ASP A 137 -6.46 0.08 9.96
C ASP A 137 -7.98 0.02 10.23
N GLY A 138 -8.76 -0.25 9.19
CA GLY A 138 -10.23 -0.30 9.23
C GLY A 138 -10.82 -1.40 10.07
N THR A 139 -12.15 -1.44 10.12
CA THR A 139 -12.91 -2.54 10.72
C THR A 139 -12.99 -3.67 9.69
N VAL A 140 -12.63 -4.87 10.12
CA VAL A 140 -12.71 -6.08 9.28
C VAL A 140 -14.06 -6.74 9.47
N THR A 141 -14.77 -7.00 8.38
CA THR A 141 -16.02 -7.76 8.37
C THR A 141 -15.88 -8.91 7.38
N SER A 142 -16.06 -10.15 7.84
CA SER A 142 -15.93 -11.35 6.99
C SER A 142 -14.60 -11.46 6.22
N GLY A 143 -13.51 -10.97 6.83
CA GLY A 143 -12.15 -11.07 6.28
C GLY A 143 -11.75 -9.93 5.35
N SER A 144 -12.58 -8.90 5.20
CA SER A 144 -12.30 -7.72 4.38
C SER A 144 -12.61 -6.41 5.09
#